data_e9dd44267285db1241cddc880547a559
#
_entry.id   e9dd44267285db1241cddc880547a559
#
_cell.length_a   1.000
_cell.length_b   1.000
_cell.length_c   1.000
_cell.angle_alpha   90.00
_cell.angle_beta   90.00
_cell.angle_gamma   90.00
#
_symmetry.space_group_name_H-M   'P 1'
#
loop_
_entity.id
_entity.type
_entity.pdbx_description
1 polymer ?
#
loop_
_entity_poly.entity_id
_entity_poly.type
_entity_poly.pdbx_seq_one_letter_code
_entity_poly.pdbx_strand_id
1 'polypeptide(L)'
;AQNAAYDYRTPDERARDVKSAVRGGEAFGWTSQTYWSLPIEERDAFLDSVVQVAYRTPVGHCLTNISEDPCPFHLQCLSGCGDYVHVKGDKAVISELELQRRWAVETLGQLTEYDRPGKNPRSVQNHQGHLRRQLKTIDKVLAIEQNSHVKIGTSGRVNPNNESFAEDPDQW
;
A
#
# COMPACT_ATOMS: atom_id res chain seq x y z
N ALA A 1 -14.93 -0.58 23.81
CA ALA A 1 -15.14 -1.18 22.49
C ALA A 1 -15.07 -0.07 21.47
N GLN A 2 -13.91 0.09 20.81
CA GLN A 2 -13.78 1.02 19.68
C GLN A 2 -14.45 0.36 18.50
N ASN A 3 -15.62 0.90 18.11
CA ASN A 3 -16.16 0.65 16.79
C ASN A 3 -15.15 1.21 15.79
N ALA A 4 -14.31 0.35 15.23
CA ALA A 4 -13.61 0.67 14.00
C ALA A 4 -14.71 1.11 13.04
N ALA A 5 -14.62 2.33 12.50
CA ALA A 5 -15.55 2.83 11.52
C ALA A 5 -15.43 1.90 10.31
N TYR A 6 -16.35 0.95 10.20
CA TYR A 6 -16.45 0.09 9.03
C TYR A 6 -16.75 0.98 7.84
N ASP A 7 -15.91 0.90 6.83
CA ASP A 7 -16.19 1.50 5.54
C ASP A 7 -17.29 0.67 4.86
N TYR A 8 -18.53 1.15 4.94
CA TYR A 8 -19.72 0.47 4.38
C TYR A 8 -19.84 0.66 2.87
N ARG A 9 -18.96 1.42 2.23
CA ARG A 9 -18.97 1.60 0.77
C ARG A 9 -18.72 0.28 0.07
N THR A 10 -19.41 0.09 -1.04
CA THR A 10 -19.17 -1.04 -1.93
C THR A 10 -17.79 -0.95 -2.60
N PRO A 11 -17.26 -2.06 -3.15
CA PRO A 11 -16.02 -2.02 -3.93
C PRO A 11 -16.07 -1.02 -5.08
N ASP A 12 -17.24 -0.89 -5.75
CA ASP A 12 -17.45 0.06 -6.86
C ASP A 12 -17.47 1.52 -6.40
N GLU A 13 -18.05 1.79 -5.23
CA GLU A 13 -18.01 3.14 -4.64
C GLU A 13 -16.59 3.55 -4.29
N ARG A 14 -15.81 2.65 -3.67
CA ARG A 14 -14.40 2.90 -3.40
C ARG A 14 -13.57 3.08 -4.67
N ALA A 15 -13.85 2.28 -5.72
CA ALA A 15 -13.19 2.45 -7.01
C ALA A 15 -13.49 3.82 -7.63
N ARG A 16 -14.73 4.30 -7.55
CA ARG A 16 -15.10 5.66 -8.00
C ARG A 16 -14.35 6.74 -7.23
N ASP A 17 -14.20 6.58 -5.92
CA ASP A 17 -13.44 7.53 -5.09
C ASP A 17 -11.96 7.57 -5.47
N VAL A 18 -11.33 6.39 -5.70
CA VAL A 18 -9.95 6.31 -6.18
C VAL A 18 -9.80 6.98 -7.55
N LYS A 19 -10.70 6.70 -8.49
CA LYS A 19 -10.69 7.34 -9.81
C LYS A 19 -10.87 8.86 -9.70
N SER A 20 -11.76 9.32 -8.84
CA SER A 20 -11.98 10.75 -8.59
C SER A 20 -10.72 11.42 -8.03
N ALA A 21 -10.06 10.78 -7.06
CA ALA A 21 -8.83 11.31 -6.49
C ALA A 21 -7.69 11.41 -7.52
N VAL A 22 -7.56 10.40 -8.41
CA VAL A 22 -6.56 10.44 -9.50
C VAL A 22 -6.85 11.56 -10.47
N ARG A 23 -8.12 11.71 -10.92
CA ARG A 23 -8.53 12.80 -11.85
C ARG A 23 -8.39 14.18 -11.23
N GLY A 24 -8.62 14.30 -9.94
CA GLY A 24 -8.49 15.55 -9.19
C GLY A 24 -7.05 15.95 -8.84
N GLY A 25 -6.06 15.10 -9.15
CA GLY A 25 -4.67 15.33 -8.73
C GLY A 25 -4.44 15.16 -7.24
N GLU A 26 -5.37 14.48 -6.53
CA GLU A 26 -5.31 14.22 -5.09
C GLU A 26 -4.75 12.84 -4.76
N ALA A 27 -4.47 12.02 -5.77
CA ALA A 27 -3.86 10.70 -5.62
C ALA A 27 -2.34 10.77 -5.85
N PHE A 28 -1.63 9.84 -5.23
CA PHE A 28 -0.19 9.70 -5.38
C PHE A 28 0.17 8.28 -5.85
N GLY A 29 1.43 8.09 -6.25
CA GLY A 29 1.94 6.79 -6.64
C GLY A 29 1.82 6.48 -8.12
N TRP A 30 2.16 5.24 -8.48
CA TRP A 30 2.33 4.82 -9.87
C TRP A 30 1.10 5.07 -10.74
N THR A 31 -0.10 4.78 -10.25
CA THR A 31 -1.34 4.98 -11.03
C THR A 31 -1.54 6.44 -11.40
N SER A 32 -1.32 7.36 -10.45
CA SER A 32 -1.44 8.80 -10.68
C SER A 32 -0.36 9.30 -11.64
N GLN A 33 0.89 8.91 -11.42
CA GLN A 33 2.00 9.29 -12.29
C GLN A 33 1.77 8.83 -13.74
N THR A 34 1.34 7.57 -13.93
CA THR A 34 1.04 7.05 -15.27
C THR A 34 -0.13 7.79 -15.91
N TYR A 35 -1.23 8.00 -15.17
CA TYR A 35 -2.40 8.75 -15.65
C TYR A 35 -2.00 10.13 -16.21
N TRP A 36 -1.21 10.89 -15.44
CA TRP A 36 -0.82 12.24 -15.85
C TRP A 36 0.24 12.27 -16.95
N SER A 37 0.99 11.20 -17.15
CA SER A 37 1.97 11.06 -18.24
C SER A 37 1.35 10.68 -19.58
N LEU A 38 0.12 10.13 -19.59
CA LEU A 38 -0.57 9.72 -20.81
C LEU A 38 -1.20 10.92 -21.54
N PRO A 39 -1.40 10.82 -22.89
CA PRO A 39 -2.26 11.70 -23.65
C PRO A 39 -3.67 11.76 -23.05
N ILE A 40 -4.32 12.90 -23.12
CA ILE A 40 -5.61 13.14 -22.45
C ILE A 40 -6.70 12.15 -22.90
N GLU A 41 -6.68 11.76 -24.17
CA GLU A 41 -7.60 10.80 -24.78
C GLU A 41 -7.44 9.37 -24.27
N GLU A 42 -6.28 9.02 -23.72
CA GLU A 42 -5.98 7.66 -23.21
C GLU A 42 -6.19 7.54 -21.68
N ARG A 43 -6.27 8.66 -20.98
CA ARG A 43 -6.27 8.70 -19.50
C ARG A 43 -7.42 7.93 -18.86
N ASP A 44 -8.64 8.15 -19.37
CA ASP A 44 -9.81 7.51 -18.78
C ASP A 44 -9.85 6.02 -19.08
N ALA A 45 -9.48 5.58 -20.27
CA ALA A 45 -9.37 4.17 -20.62
C ALA A 45 -8.33 3.45 -19.76
N PHE A 46 -7.17 4.07 -19.55
CA PHE A 46 -6.15 3.56 -18.63
C PHE A 46 -6.70 3.42 -17.20
N LEU A 47 -7.33 4.48 -16.68
CA LEU A 47 -7.83 4.50 -15.31
C LEU A 47 -8.93 3.45 -15.11
N ASP A 48 -9.81 3.27 -16.09
CA ASP A 48 -10.85 2.25 -16.09
C ASP A 48 -10.28 0.83 -16.14
N SER A 49 -9.16 0.63 -16.84
CA SER A 49 -8.50 -0.66 -16.92
C SER A 49 -7.78 -1.08 -15.62
N VAL A 50 -7.24 -0.12 -14.86
CA VAL A 50 -6.45 -0.41 -13.64
C VAL A 50 -7.24 -0.28 -12.35
N VAL A 51 -8.39 0.42 -12.37
CA VAL A 51 -9.25 0.62 -11.18
C VAL A 51 -10.67 0.18 -11.51
N GLN A 52 -10.90 -1.11 -11.57
CA GLN A 52 -12.24 -1.67 -11.79
C GLN A 52 -13.01 -1.75 -10.47
N VAL A 53 -12.36 -2.24 -9.44
CA VAL A 53 -12.90 -2.41 -8.08
C VAL A 53 -11.87 -1.99 -7.04
N ALA A 54 -12.33 -1.74 -5.82
CA ALA A 54 -11.45 -1.53 -4.69
C ALA A 54 -11.98 -2.27 -3.45
N TYR A 55 -11.20 -3.22 -2.95
CA TYR A 55 -11.53 -3.99 -1.76
C TYR A 55 -10.80 -3.46 -0.54
N ARG A 56 -11.52 -3.35 0.58
CA ARG A 56 -10.89 -3.01 1.85
C ARG A 56 -10.16 -4.22 2.41
N THR A 57 -8.93 -4.01 2.83
CA THR A 57 -8.11 -4.96 3.59
C THR A 57 -7.80 -4.38 4.97
N PRO A 58 -7.34 -5.17 5.94
CA PRO A 58 -6.94 -4.64 7.24
C PRO A 58 -5.86 -3.54 7.16
N VAL A 59 -5.00 -3.60 6.15
CA VAL A 59 -3.84 -2.72 5.99
C VAL A 59 -4.02 -1.63 4.92
N GLY A 60 -5.19 -1.54 4.29
CA GLY A 60 -5.48 -0.56 3.24
C GLY A 60 -6.52 -1.05 2.25
N HIS A 61 -6.30 -0.82 0.96
CA HIS A 61 -7.21 -1.23 -0.11
C HIS A 61 -6.47 -2.05 -1.17
N CYS A 62 -7.21 -2.89 -1.88
CA CYS A 62 -6.72 -3.70 -3.00
C CYS A 62 -7.51 -3.35 -4.27
N LEU A 63 -6.80 -3.19 -5.39
CA LEU A 63 -7.42 -2.92 -6.70
C LEU A 63 -7.59 -4.19 -7.54
N THR A 64 -7.12 -5.36 -7.07
CA THR A 64 -7.35 -6.64 -7.74
C THR A 64 -8.81 -7.06 -7.58
N ASN A 65 -9.42 -7.55 -8.66
CA ASN A 65 -10.77 -8.14 -8.58
C ASN A 65 -10.71 -9.55 -7.99
N ILE A 66 -10.60 -9.64 -6.67
CA ILE A 66 -10.48 -10.92 -5.94
C ILE A 66 -11.76 -11.76 -5.95
N SER A 67 -12.87 -11.23 -6.49
CA SER A 67 -14.10 -12.01 -6.69
C SER A 67 -14.07 -12.86 -7.96
N GLU A 68 -13.22 -12.52 -8.92
CA GLU A 68 -13.04 -13.26 -10.17
C GLU A 68 -11.79 -14.15 -10.12
N ASP A 69 -10.67 -13.59 -9.64
CA ASP A 69 -9.40 -14.29 -9.55
C ASP A 69 -8.85 -14.30 -8.12
N PRO A 70 -8.26 -15.41 -7.68
CA PRO A 70 -7.62 -15.48 -6.37
C PRO A 70 -6.44 -14.51 -6.31
N CYS A 71 -6.23 -13.87 -5.15
CA CYS A 71 -5.11 -12.96 -4.94
C CYS A 71 -3.76 -13.66 -5.21
N PRO A 72 -2.98 -13.21 -6.22
CA PRO A 72 -1.71 -13.84 -6.59
C PRO A 72 -0.63 -13.70 -5.51
N PHE A 73 -0.81 -12.76 -4.58
CA PHE A 73 0.11 -12.50 -3.48
C PHE A 73 -0.35 -13.08 -2.13
N HIS A 74 -1.39 -13.93 -2.14
CA HIS A 74 -1.92 -14.56 -0.92
C HIS A 74 -2.14 -13.58 0.24
N LEU A 75 -2.70 -12.40 -0.04
CA LEU A 75 -2.95 -11.30 0.91
C LEU A 75 -1.68 -10.67 1.53
N GLN A 76 -0.52 -10.89 0.93
CA GLN A 76 0.73 -10.26 1.36
C GLN A 76 0.85 -8.82 0.83
N CYS A 77 -0.13 -7.98 1.10
CA CYS A 77 -0.25 -6.62 0.56
C CYS A 77 0.99 -5.76 0.83
N LEU A 78 1.60 -5.89 2.01
CA LEU A 78 2.75 -5.11 2.43
C LEU A 78 4.10 -5.63 1.88
N SER A 79 4.11 -6.76 1.17
CA SER A 79 5.36 -7.36 0.66
C SER A 79 5.72 -6.91 -0.76
N GLY A 80 5.17 -5.79 -1.22
CA GLY A 80 5.45 -5.23 -2.54
C GLY A 80 4.34 -5.51 -3.56
N CYS A 81 3.10 -5.72 -3.12
CA CYS A 81 1.95 -5.87 -3.99
C CYS A 81 1.70 -4.58 -4.79
N GLY A 82 1.65 -4.69 -6.13
CA GLY A 82 1.38 -3.55 -7.01
C GLY A 82 -0.07 -3.04 -6.96
N ASP A 83 -1.00 -3.83 -6.42
CA ASP A 83 -2.42 -3.46 -6.30
C ASP A 83 -2.80 -2.96 -4.90
N TYR A 84 -1.81 -2.86 -4.02
CA TYR A 84 -2.01 -2.26 -2.71
C TYR A 84 -2.15 -0.74 -2.82
N VAL A 85 -3.22 -0.19 -2.22
CA VAL A 85 -3.50 1.24 -2.16
C VAL A 85 -3.66 1.68 -0.71
N HIS A 86 -2.99 2.75 -0.35
CA HIS A 86 -3.17 3.42 0.92
C HIS A 86 -4.04 4.68 0.75
N VAL A 87 -4.87 4.96 1.76
CA VAL A 87 -5.66 6.21 1.85
C VAL A 87 -5.23 6.94 3.11
N LYS A 88 -4.67 8.14 2.95
CA LYS A 88 -4.17 8.93 4.06
C LYS A 88 -5.29 9.32 5.02
N GLY A 89 -5.03 9.14 6.32
CA GLY A 89 -5.93 9.50 7.41
C GLY A 89 -6.90 8.38 7.82
N ASP A 90 -6.80 7.17 7.26
CA ASP A 90 -7.53 6.00 7.74
C ASP A 90 -6.92 5.49 9.07
N LYS A 91 -7.46 5.97 10.17
CA LYS A 91 -6.95 5.67 11.53
C LYS A 91 -6.91 4.18 11.86
N ALA A 92 -7.87 3.39 11.33
CA ALA A 92 -7.90 1.96 11.57
C ALA A 92 -6.74 1.27 10.86
N VAL A 93 -6.47 1.66 9.61
CA VAL A 93 -5.32 1.18 8.83
C VAL A 93 -4.01 1.60 9.50
N ILE A 94 -3.87 2.86 9.92
CA ILE A 94 -2.67 3.35 10.60
C ILE A 94 -2.38 2.52 11.85
N SER A 95 -3.39 2.30 12.71
CA SER A 95 -3.22 1.51 13.93
C SER A 95 -2.78 0.07 13.65
N GLU A 96 -3.34 -0.56 12.61
CA GLU A 96 -2.95 -1.89 12.19
C GLU A 96 -1.51 -1.92 11.65
N LEU A 97 -1.13 -0.94 10.83
CA LEU A 97 0.23 -0.83 10.30
C LEU A 97 1.28 -0.64 11.41
N GLU A 98 0.97 0.18 12.41
CA GLU A 98 1.85 0.37 13.57
C GLU A 98 1.99 -0.91 14.40
N LEU A 99 0.90 -1.69 14.55
CA LEU A 99 0.94 -2.98 15.22
C LEU A 99 1.83 -3.97 14.45
N GLN A 100 1.62 -4.10 13.14
CA GLN A 100 2.41 -4.98 12.29
C GLN A 100 3.88 -4.56 12.22
N ARG A 101 4.14 -3.25 12.23
CA ARG A 101 5.51 -2.72 12.31
C ARG A 101 6.23 -3.18 13.59
N ARG A 102 5.59 -3.01 14.74
CA ARG A 102 6.17 -3.45 16.03
C ARG A 102 6.47 -4.93 16.02
N TRP A 103 5.50 -5.74 15.61
CA TRP A 103 5.68 -7.19 15.51
C TRP A 103 6.81 -7.58 14.55
N ALA A 104 6.88 -6.96 13.38
CA ALA A 104 7.91 -7.26 12.38
C ALA A 104 9.31 -6.88 12.86
N VAL A 105 9.47 -5.74 13.55
CA VAL A 105 10.74 -5.30 14.14
C VAL A 105 11.19 -6.28 15.24
N GLU A 106 10.29 -6.66 16.15
CA GLU A 106 10.60 -7.59 17.22
C GLU A 106 11.00 -8.97 16.68
N THR A 107 10.21 -9.51 15.76
CA THR A 107 10.47 -10.82 15.14
C THR A 107 11.78 -10.81 14.36
N LEU A 108 12.07 -9.75 13.61
CA LEU A 108 13.33 -9.60 12.88
C LEU A 108 14.52 -9.53 13.85
N GLY A 109 14.38 -8.82 14.98
CA GLY A 109 15.37 -8.79 16.05
C GLY A 109 15.69 -10.18 16.59
N GLN A 110 14.65 -10.94 16.97
CA GLN A 110 14.80 -12.32 17.45
C GLN A 110 15.49 -13.22 16.42
N LEU A 111 15.07 -13.15 15.15
CA LEU A 111 15.70 -13.93 14.07
C LEU A 111 17.17 -13.55 13.84
N THR A 112 17.52 -12.30 14.08
CA THR A 112 18.90 -11.81 13.91
C THR A 112 19.81 -12.25 15.07
N GLU A 113 19.29 -12.37 16.30
CA GLU A 113 20.05 -12.89 17.44
C GLU A 113 20.49 -14.34 17.24
N TYR A 114 19.71 -15.14 16.49
CA TYR A 114 20.03 -16.51 16.12
C TYR A 114 20.82 -16.62 14.82
N ASP A 115 21.19 -15.47 14.21
CA ASP A 115 21.88 -15.47 12.93
C ASP A 115 23.30 -16.03 13.08
N ARG A 116 23.54 -17.20 12.46
CA ARG A 116 24.84 -17.82 12.36
C ARG A 116 25.27 -17.75 10.89
N PRO A 117 26.23 -16.88 10.53
CA PRO A 117 26.68 -16.75 9.14
C PRO A 117 26.97 -18.11 8.51
N GLY A 118 26.34 -18.37 7.36
CA GLY A 118 26.51 -19.62 6.61
C GLY A 118 25.80 -20.88 7.18
N LYS A 119 25.06 -20.75 8.29
CA LYS A 119 24.37 -21.90 8.93
C LYS A 119 22.84 -21.74 9.02
N ASN A 120 22.28 -20.60 8.64
CA ASN A 120 20.85 -20.41 8.75
C ASN A 120 20.10 -21.20 7.68
N PRO A 121 19.01 -21.89 8.08
CA PRO A 121 18.10 -22.49 7.11
C PRO A 121 17.57 -21.45 6.12
N ARG A 122 17.38 -21.86 4.87
CA ARG A 122 16.81 -21.00 3.82
C ARG A 122 15.46 -20.39 4.22
N SER A 123 14.68 -21.10 5.03
CA SER A 123 13.41 -20.62 5.59
C SER A 123 13.58 -19.37 6.47
N VAL A 124 14.61 -19.33 7.31
CA VAL A 124 14.93 -18.18 8.17
C VAL A 124 15.31 -16.98 7.31
N GLN A 125 16.19 -17.19 6.32
CA GLN A 125 16.60 -16.12 5.39
C GLN A 125 15.41 -15.55 4.60
N ASN A 126 14.52 -16.44 4.12
CA ASN A 126 13.30 -16.01 3.41
C ASN A 126 12.38 -15.22 4.31
N HIS A 127 12.21 -15.65 5.58
CA HIS A 127 11.37 -14.94 6.55
C HIS A 127 11.94 -13.56 6.89
N GLN A 128 13.25 -13.46 7.14
CA GLN A 128 13.92 -12.17 7.34
C GLN A 128 13.74 -11.24 6.12
N GLY A 129 13.91 -11.78 4.91
CA GLY A 129 13.69 -11.02 3.67
C GLY A 129 12.25 -10.53 3.52
N HIS A 130 11.27 -11.36 3.89
CA HIS A 130 9.85 -10.99 3.88
C HIS A 130 9.57 -9.84 4.87
N LEU A 131 10.02 -9.97 6.12
CA LEU A 131 9.83 -8.94 7.15
C LEU A 131 10.46 -7.60 6.77
N ARG A 132 11.67 -7.61 6.16
CA ARG A 132 12.31 -6.39 5.68
C ARG A 132 11.51 -5.70 4.59
N ARG A 133 10.92 -6.46 3.64
CA ARG A 133 10.04 -5.88 2.62
C ARG A 133 8.78 -5.27 3.22
N GLN A 134 8.15 -5.96 4.18
CA GLN A 134 6.99 -5.43 4.90
C GLN A 134 7.33 -4.13 5.61
N LEU A 135 8.42 -4.10 6.38
CA LEU A 135 8.87 -2.89 7.08
C LEU A 135 9.11 -1.73 6.12
N LYS A 136 9.77 -1.98 4.98
CA LYS A 136 10.00 -0.95 3.97
C LYS A 136 8.68 -0.34 3.46
N THR A 137 7.66 -1.15 3.20
CA THR A 137 6.34 -0.66 2.78
C THR A 137 5.63 0.10 3.89
N ILE A 138 5.62 -0.45 5.11
CA ILE A 138 4.97 0.20 6.27
C ILE A 138 5.61 1.57 6.55
N ASP A 139 6.95 1.65 6.57
CA ASP A 139 7.66 2.89 6.84
C ASP A 139 7.36 3.96 5.79
N LYS A 140 7.23 3.58 4.51
CA LYS A 140 6.80 4.51 3.44
C LYS A 140 5.38 5.02 3.68
N VAL A 141 4.44 4.15 4.02
CA VAL A 141 3.05 4.55 4.31
C VAL A 141 2.99 5.49 5.51
N LEU A 142 3.69 5.18 6.59
CA LEU A 142 3.74 6.03 7.78
C LEU A 142 4.41 7.39 7.48
N ALA A 143 5.39 7.44 6.59
CA ALA A 143 5.97 8.70 6.13
C ALA A 143 4.95 9.55 5.35
N ILE A 144 4.10 8.93 4.50
CA ILE A 144 2.99 9.62 3.83
C ILE A 144 2.00 10.19 4.86
N GLU A 145 1.68 9.43 5.90
CA GLU A 145 0.79 9.90 6.97
C GLU A 145 1.34 11.13 7.70
N GLN A 146 2.65 11.21 7.87
CA GLN A 146 3.31 12.34 8.53
C GLN A 146 3.54 13.54 7.60
N ASN A 147 3.44 13.35 6.29
CA ASN A 147 3.67 14.41 5.31
C ASN A 147 2.49 15.39 5.27
N SER A 148 2.69 16.60 5.78
CA SER A 148 1.64 17.66 5.82
C SER A 148 1.21 18.17 4.43
N HIS A 149 2.02 17.98 3.39
CA HIS A 149 1.68 18.37 2.03
C HIS A 149 0.69 17.41 1.35
N VAL A 150 0.59 16.16 1.82
CA VAL A 150 -0.40 15.21 1.34
C VAL A 150 -1.70 15.39 2.12
N LYS A 151 -2.81 15.68 1.43
CA LYS A 151 -4.11 15.90 2.06
C LYS A 151 -4.69 14.59 2.63
N ILE A 152 -5.46 14.69 3.71
CA ILE A 152 -6.26 13.57 4.22
C ILE A 152 -7.27 13.14 3.17
N GLY A 153 -7.43 11.82 2.99
CA GLY A 153 -8.28 11.24 1.96
C GLY A 153 -7.58 10.99 0.62
N THR A 154 -6.36 11.50 0.43
CA THR A 154 -5.56 11.18 -0.75
C THR A 154 -5.24 9.69 -0.79
N SER A 155 -5.45 9.05 -1.93
CA SER A 155 -5.18 7.63 -2.14
C SER A 155 -4.09 7.40 -3.17
N GLY A 156 -3.33 6.33 -3.01
CA GLY A 156 -2.30 5.97 -3.99
C GLY A 156 -1.67 4.61 -3.75
N ARG A 157 -1.06 4.08 -4.81
CA ARG A 157 -0.30 2.84 -4.75
C ARG A 157 1.07 3.09 -4.12
N VAL A 158 1.41 2.28 -3.14
CA VAL A 158 2.71 2.30 -2.48
C VAL A 158 3.59 1.20 -3.06
N ASN A 159 4.47 1.55 -4.00
CA ASN A 159 5.44 0.61 -4.54
C ASN A 159 6.73 0.66 -3.71
N PRO A 160 7.08 -0.40 -2.95
CA PRO A 160 8.28 -0.42 -2.12
C PRO A 160 9.57 -0.41 -2.94
N ASN A 161 9.51 -0.76 -4.23
CA ASN A 161 10.68 -0.82 -5.10
C ASN A 161 10.95 0.52 -5.82
N ASN A 162 10.05 1.48 -5.71
CA ASN A 162 10.25 2.81 -6.29
C ASN A 162 10.94 3.70 -5.27
N GLU A 163 12.25 3.90 -5.42
CA GLU A 163 13.07 4.73 -4.52
C GLU A 163 12.76 6.22 -4.65
N SER A 164 12.20 6.66 -5.78
CA SER A 164 11.86 8.07 -6.04
C SER A 164 10.77 8.64 -5.11
N PHE A 165 10.05 7.78 -4.39
CA PHE A 165 8.98 8.20 -3.48
C PHE A 165 9.46 8.86 -2.17
N ALA A 166 10.72 8.69 -1.80
CA ALA A 166 11.27 9.17 -0.54
C ALA A 166 12.10 10.44 -0.67
N GLU A 167 12.53 10.81 -1.89
CA GLU A 167 13.56 11.81 -2.09
C GLU A 167 13.07 13.16 -2.62
N ASP A 168 11.84 13.27 -3.10
CA ASP A 168 11.33 14.54 -3.61
C ASP A 168 9.93 14.86 -3.07
N PRO A 169 9.84 15.60 -1.95
CA PRO A 169 8.57 16.04 -1.37
C PRO A 169 7.80 17.02 -2.27
N ASP A 170 8.42 17.61 -3.29
CA ASP A 170 7.80 18.56 -4.20
C ASP A 170 7.14 17.89 -5.44
N GLN A 171 7.22 16.56 -5.55
CA GLN A 171 6.56 15.76 -6.59
C GLN A 171 5.19 15.20 -6.19
N TRP A 172 4.64 15.68 -5.08
CA TRP A 172 3.31 15.28 -4.58
C TRP A 172 2.21 16.26 -4.99
#